data_7ab51e9ebb7bf5b440d6fed5e1021cd7
#
_entry.id   7ab51e9ebb7bf5b440d6fed5e1021cd7
#
_cell.length_a   1.000
_cell.length_b   1.000
_cell.length_c   1.000
_cell.angle_alpha   90.00
_cell.angle_beta   90.00
_cell.angle_gamma   90.00
#
_symmetry.space_group_name_H-M   'P 1'
#
loop_
_entity.id
_entity.type
_entity.pdbx_description
1 polymer ?
#
loop_
_entity_poly.entity_id
_entity_poly.type
_entity_poly.pdbx_seq_one_letter_code
_entity_poly.pdbx_strand_id
1 'polypeptide(L)'
;MAKKDAPPRWDRKMQQRLARGEAAALGELYDRFSSLVHGLAHRVLGDERAADGITREVFVHVWEHPESYDPEQGPLRTWVAGLTHRLAVQRLRDTGAAALARGGPGTAEELEHRVRHASVAARADYIVQSMPAPLRAALELAYFQRRDYRQAAADIGITEEEARRRLRLGLQLLSTAHDAASPGAPPGYGGAA
;
A
#
# COMPACT_ATOMS: atom_id res chain seq x y z
N MET A 1 -8.86 23.78 4.75
CA MET A 1 -9.52 22.90 3.74
C MET A 1 -8.49 22.56 2.69
N ALA A 2 -7.94 21.33 2.70
CA ALA A 2 -7.03 20.87 1.66
C ALA A 2 -7.79 20.80 0.34
N LYS A 3 -7.28 21.45 -0.69
CA LYS A 3 -7.80 21.40 -2.05
C LYS A 3 -7.67 19.94 -2.50
N LYS A 4 -8.79 19.24 -2.64
CA LYS A 4 -8.82 17.89 -3.19
C LYS A 4 -8.35 18.04 -4.64
N ASP A 5 -7.13 17.61 -4.95
CA ASP A 5 -6.60 17.69 -6.31
C ASP A 5 -7.54 16.90 -7.22
N ALA A 6 -7.92 17.51 -8.33
CA ALA A 6 -8.81 16.85 -9.29
C ALA A 6 -8.15 15.54 -9.77
N PRO A 7 -8.91 14.43 -9.87
CA PRO A 7 -8.37 13.16 -10.29
C PRO A 7 -7.67 13.28 -11.64
N PRO A 8 -6.57 12.53 -11.86
CA PRO A 8 -5.87 12.55 -13.12
C PRO A 8 -6.83 12.28 -14.29
N ARG A 9 -6.69 13.03 -15.37
CA ARG A 9 -7.57 12.87 -16.57
C ARG A 9 -7.55 11.42 -17.09
N TRP A 10 -6.43 10.74 -16.92
CA TRP A 10 -6.27 9.33 -17.31
C TRP A 10 -7.17 8.42 -16.47
N ASP A 11 -7.24 8.61 -15.15
CA ASP A 11 -8.02 7.77 -14.23
C ASP A 11 -9.52 7.83 -14.58
N ARG A 12 -10.07 9.04 -14.81
CA ARG A 12 -11.47 9.20 -15.23
C ARG A 12 -11.75 8.54 -16.57
N LYS A 13 -10.87 8.74 -17.56
CA LYS A 13 -11.00 8.13 -18.87
C LYS A 13 -10.93 6.60 -18.79
N MET A 14 -10.03 6.07 -17.96
CA MET A 14 -9.88 4.64 -17.75
C MET A 14 -11.14 4.03 -17.14
N GLN A 15 -11.68 4.64 -16.09
CA GLN A 15 -12.93 4.21 -15.46
C GLN A 15 -14.09 4.18 -16.47
N GLN A 16 -14.26 5.22 -17.29
CA GLN A 16 -15.30 5.26 -18.31
C GLN A 16 -15.14 4.19 -19.39
N ARG A 17 -13.91 3.87 -19.79
CA ARG A 17 -13.63 2.82 -20.77
C ARG A 17 -13.92 1.42 -20.22
N LEU A 18 -13.54 1.19 -18.96
CA LEU A 18 -13.87 -0.06 -18.25
C LEU A 18 -15.38 -0.22 -18.10
N ALA A 19 -16.09 0.84 -17.71
CA ALA A 19 -17.55 0.82 -17.59
C ALA A 19 -18.28 0.54 -18.92
N ARG A 20 -17.63 0.82 -20.05
CA ARG A 20 -18.14 0.47 -21.39
C ARG A 20 -17.73 -0.94 -21.84
N GLY A 21 -17.00 -1.69 -21.04
CA GLY A 21 -16.52 -3.04 -21.37
C GLY A 21 -15.44 -3.03 -22.46
N GLU A 22 -14.61 -1.99 -22.55
CA GLU A 22 -13.51 -1.93 -23.50
C GLU A 22 -12.34 -2.85 -23.04
N ALA A 23 -12.20 -4.02 -23.64
CA ALA A 23 -11.14 -4.99 -23.28
C ALA A 23 -9.71 -4.38 -23.35
N ALA A 24 -9.46 -3.49 -24.29
CA ALA A 24 -8.20 -2.77 -24.39
C ALA A 24 -7.90 -1.93 -23.14
N ALA A 25 -8.91 -1.39 -22.44
CA ALA A 25 -8.74 -0.63 -21.21
C ALA A 25 -8.24 -1.55 -20.07
N LEU A 26 -8.77 -2.77 -19.98
CA LEU A 26 -8.28 -3.76 -19.02
C LEU A 26 -6.83 -4.16 -19.30
N GLY A 27 -6.44 -4.35 -20.56
CA GLY A 27 -5.05 -4.61 -20.95
C GLY A 27 -4.10 -3.49 -20.53
N GLU A 28 -4.44 -2.24 -20.84
CA GLU A 28 -3.65 -1.07 -20.42
C GLU A 28 -3.54 -0.95 -18.89
N LEU A 29 -4.61 -1.27 -18.18
CA LEU A 29 -4.63 -1.28 -16.72
C LEU A 29 -3.70 -2.36 -16.16
N TYR A 30 -3.77 -3.57 -16.73
CA TYR A 30 -2.93 -4.70 -16.37
C TYR A 30 -1.45 -4.37 -16.57
N ASP A 31 -1.06 -3.90 -17.75
CA ASP A 31 0.32 -3.52 -18.07
C ASP A 31 0.87 -2.47 -17.10
N ARG A 32 0.00 -1.55 -16.66
CA ARG A 32 0.41 -0.47 -15.77
C ARG A 32 0.52 -0.88 -14.29
N PHE A 33 -0.32 -1.80 -13.82
CA PHE A 33 -0.46 -2.08 -12.38
C PHE A 33 -0.18 -3.52 -11.97
N SER A 34 0.04 -4.46 -12.88
CA SER A 34 0.28 -5.86 -12.53
C SER A 34 1.45 -6.05 -11.57
N SER A 35 2.57 -5.39 -11.83
CA SER A 35 3.75 -5.46 -10.95
C SER A 35 3.48 -4.88 -9.55
N LEU A 36 2.68 -3.81 -9.45
CA LEU A 36 2.27 -3.24 -8.17
C LEU A 36 1.36 -4.21 -7.41
N VAL A 37 0.35 -4.73 -8.08
CA VAL A 37 -0.64 -5.67 -7.50
C VAL A 37 0.06 -6.94 -7.02
N HIS A 38 0.85 -7.56 -7.89
CA HIS A 38 1.60 -8.78 -7.56
C HIS A 38 2.57 -8.55 -6.40
N GLY A 39 3.37 -7.49 -6.45
CA GLY A 39 4.34 -7.16 -5.39
C GLY A 39 3.67 -6.93 -4.03
N LEU A 40 2.53 -6.23 -3.98
CA LEU A 40 1.77 -6.04 -2.74
C LEU A 40 1.17 -7.36 -2.24
N ALA A 41 0.58 -8.16 -3.12
CA ALA A 41 0.02 -9.46 -2.74
C ALA A 41 1.11 -10.39 -2.20
N HIS A 42 2.25 -10.47 -2.87
CA HIS A 42 3.39 -11.28 -2.43
C HIS A 42 3.94 -10.81 -1.07
N ARG A 43 3.99 -9.51 -0.82
CA ARG A 43 4.43 -8.95 0.47
C ARG A 43 3.53 -9.38 1.63
N VAL A 44 2.23 -9.49 1.41
CA VAL A 44 1.27 -9.93 2.44
C VAL A 44 1.30 -11.44 2.62
N LEU A 45 1.35 -12.20 1.52
CA LEU A 45 1.12 -13.65 1.53
C LEU A 45 2.40 -14.47 1.68
N GLY A 46 3.56 -13.95 1.22
CA GLY A 46 4.83 -14.66 1.21
C GLY A 46 4.88 -15.86 0.26
N ASP A 47 3.88 -16.00 -0.61
CA ASP A 47 3.73 -17.11 -1.55
C ASP A 47 3.41 -16.61 -2.95
N GLU A 48 4.20 -17.04 -3.94
CA GLU A 48 4.12 -16.59 -5.33
C GLU A 48 2.79 -16.99 -5.98
N ARG A 49 2.36 -18.25 -5.79
CA ARG A 49 1.11 -18.74 -6.38
C ARG A 49 -0.12 -18.05 -5.81
N ALA A 50 -0.10 -17.79 -4.50
CA ALA A 50 -1.16 -17.03 -3.86
C ALA A 50 -1.19 -15.57 -4.34
N ALA A 51 -0.01 -14.97 -4.57
CA ALA A 51 0.11 -13.62 -5.14
C ALA A 51 -0.42 -13.56 -6.58
N ASP A 52 -0.12 -14.55 -7.42
CA ASP A 52 -0.70 -14.68 -8.76
C ASP A 52 -2.22 -14.80 -8.72
N GLY A 53 -2.74 -15.57 -7.76
CA GLY A 53 -4.18 -15.72 -7.54
C GLY A 53 -4.85 -14.39 -7.22
N ILE A 54 -4.30 -13.64 -6.26
CA ILE A 54 -4.80 -12.30 -5.92
C ILE A 54 -4.66 -11.32 -7.08
N THR A 55 -3.55 -11.39 -7.83
CA THR A 55 -3.37 -10.52 -9.00
C THR A 55 -4.51 -10.72 -10.00
N ARG A 56 -4.83 -11.97 -10.33
CA ARG A 56 -5.96 -12.28 -11.21
C ARG A 56 -7.29 -11.79 -10.63
N GLU A 57 -7.54 -12.04 -9.35
CA GLU A 57 -8.78 -11.67 -8.67
C GLU A 57 -9.00 -10.14 -8.66
N VAL A 58 -7.95 -9.35 -8.46
CA VAL A 58 -8.01 -7.88 -8.54
C VAL A 58 -8.45 -7.41 -9.92
N PHE A 59 -7.85 -7.92 -10.99
CA PHE A 59 -8.19 -7.47 -12.35
C PHE A 59 -9.57 -7.99 -12.81
N VAL A 60 -9.98 -9.17 -12.36
CA VAL A 60 -11.36 -9.66 -12.55
C VAL A 60 -12.34 -8.76 -11.83
N HIS A 61 -12.09 -8.41 -10.56
CA HIS A 61 -12.95 -7.50 -9.81
C HIS A 61 -13.10 -6.12 -10.49
N VAL A 62 -11.99 -5.55 -10.96
CA VAL A 62 -12.03 -4.26 -11.69
C VAL A 62 -12.83 -4.35 -12.98
N TRP A 63 -12.76 -5.48 -13.67
CA TRP A 63 -13.50 -5.71 -14.91
C TRP A 63 -14.99 -5.92 -14.67
N GLU A 64 -15.34 -6.72 -13.66
CA GLU A 64 -16.74 -7.05 -13.33
C GLU A 64 -17.45 -5.89 -12.61
N HIS A 65 -16.71 -5.07 -11.86
CA HIS A 65 -17.25 -4.00 -11.01
C HIS A 65 -16.55 -2.65 -11.26
N PRO A 66 -16.55 -2.12 -12.50
CA PRO A 66 -15.89 -0.87 -12.84
C PRO A 66 -16.47 0.35 -12.10
N GLU A 67 -17.72 0.26 -11.63
CA GLU A 67 -18.41 1.25 -10.80
C GLU A 67 -17.88 1.33 -9.37
N SER A 68 -17.15 0.32 -8.90
CA SER A 68 -16.59 0.28 -7.54
C SER A 68 -15.41 1.26 -7.35
N TYR A 69 -14.84 1.76 -8.44
CA TYR A 69 -13.88 2.85 -8.41
C TYR A 69 -14.54 4.19 -8.71
N ASP A 70 -14.40 5.12 -7.74
CA ASP A 70 -14.82 6.51 -7.90
C ASP A 70 -13.58 7.42 -8.00
N PRO A 71 -13.35 8.05 -9.17
CA PRO A 71 -12.23 8.97 -9.38
C PRO A 71 -12.22 10.16 -8.42
N GLU A 72 -13.37 10.57 -7.87
CA GLU A 72 -13.47 11.70 -6.94
C GLU A 72 -12.98 11.31 -5.51
N GLN A 73 -12.87 10.02 -5.22
CA GLN A 73 -12.34 9.52 -3.95
C GLN A 73 -10.80 9.48 -3.91
N GLY A 74 -10.15 9.47 -5.08
CA GLY A 74 -8.69 9.49 -5.16
C GLY A 74 -8.13 8.78 -6.40
N PRO A 75 -6.79 8.72 -6.52
CA PRO A 75 -6.14 8.11 -7.67
C PRO A 75 -6.43 6.62 -7.82
N LEU A 76 -6.61 6.16 -9.07
CA LEU A 76 -6.84 4.76 -9.42
C LEU A 76 -5.73 3.83 -8.88
N ARG A 77 -4.46 4.28 -8.91
CA ARG A 77 -3.33 3.57 -8.32
C ARG A 77 -3.55 3.25 -6.83
N THR A 78 -4.00 4.23 -6.05
CA THR A 78 -4.23 4.07 -4.61
C THR A 78 -5.41 3.15 -4.35
N TRP A 79 -6.45 3.25 -5.15
CA TRP A 79 -7.63 2.40 -5.03
C TRP A 79 -7.29 0.93 -5.36
N VAL A 80 -6.57 0.66 -6.47
CA VAL A 80 -6.11 -0.69 -6.85
C VAL A 80 -5.21 -1.27 -5.76
N ALA A 81 -4.27 -0.50 -5.21
CA ALA A 81 -3.42 -0.95 -4.11
C ALA A 81 -4.23 -1.30 -2.86
N GLY A 82 -5.25 -0.49 -2.52
CA GLY A 82 -6.16 -0.74 -1.41
C GLY A 82 -7.00 -2.01 -1.61
N LEU A 83 -7.51 -2.24 -2.82
CA LEU A 83 -8.22 -3.47 -3.18
C LEU A 83 -7.31 -4.70 -3.04
N THR A 84 -6.11 -4.64 -3.61
CA THR A 84 -5.10 -5.71 -3.52
C THR A 84 -4.79 -6.06 -2.07
N HIS A 85 -4.55 -5.04 -1.25
CA HIS A 85 -4.24 -5.23 0.17
C HIS A 85 -5.40 -5.93 0.91
N ARG A 86 -6.65 -5.49 0.69
CA ARG A 86 -7.83 -6.12 1.32
C ARG A 86 -7.97 -7.59 0.94
N LEU A 87 -7.86 -7.91 -0.36
CA LEU A 87 -8.00 -9.29 -0.85
C LEU A 87 -6.86 -10.18 -0.35
N ALA A 88 -5.62 -9.70 -0.33
CA ALA A 88 -4.47 -10.44 0.17
C ALA A 88 -4.57 -10.72 1.68
N VAL A 89 -4.97 -9.72 2.48
CA VAL A 89 -5.17 -9.88 3.93
C VAL A 89 -6.31 -10.86 4.23
N GLN A 90 -7.42 -10.78 3.50
CA GLN A 90 -8.52 -11.73 3.63
C GLN A 90 -8.07 -13.16 3.28
N ARG A 91 -7.34 -13.32 2.17
CA ARG A 91 -6.76 -14.63 1.78
C ARG A 91 -5.83 -15.19 2.86
N LEU A 92 -4.99 -14.36 3.48
CA LEU A 92 -4.09 -14.78 4.56
C LEU A 92 -4.88 -15.28 5.78
N ARG A 93 -5.97 -14.58 6.16
CA ARG A 93 -6.87 -15.01 7.23
C ARG A 93 -7.55 -16.35 6.92
N ASP A 94 -8.14 -16.46 5.74
CA ASP A 94 -8.91 -17.64 5.35
C ASP A 94 -8.03 -18.89 5.28
N THR A 95 -6.85 -18.77 4.68
CA THR A 95 -5.89 -19.89 4.59
C THR A 95 -5.34 -20.28 5.95
N GLY A 96 -5.05 -19.30 6.80
CA GLY A 96 -4.59 -19.52 8.17
C GLY A 96 -5.67 -20.18 9.04
N ALA A 97 -6.90 -19.67 9.00
CA ALA A 97 -8.03 -20.24 9.73
C ALA A 97 -8.33 -21.68 9.27
N ALA A 98 -8.30 -21.93 7.95
CA ALA A 98 -8.46 -23.28 7.41
C ALA A 98 -7.33 -24.23 7.82
N ALA A 99 -6.10 -23.76 7.95
CA ALA A 99 -4.99 -24.55 8.45
C ALA A 99 -5.17 -24.92 9.93
N LEU A 100 -5.56 -23.97 10.77
CA LEU A 100 -5.86 -24.20 12.19
C LEU A 100 -7.02 -25.17 12.38
N ALA A 101 -8.09 -25.04 11.61
CA ALA A 101 -9.25 -25.95 11.66
C ALA A 101 -8.90 -27.39 11.30
N ARG A 102 -7.82 -27.60 10.52
CA ARG A 102 -7.29 -28.94 10.19
C ARG A 102 -6.24 -29.46 11.18
N GLY A 103 -6.08 -28.78 12.33
CA GLY A 103 -5.09 -29.17 13.35
C GLY A 103 -3.65 -28.72 13.03
N GLY A 104 -3.50 -27.72 12.15
CA GLY A 104 -2.19 -27.10 11.90
C GLY A 104 -1.65 -26.37 13.12
N PRO A 105 -0.33 -26.10 13.16
CA PRO A 105 0.30 -25.46 14.30
C PRO A 105 -0.11 -24.00 14.44
N GLY A 106 -0.15 -23.54 15.71
CA GLY A 106 -0.42 -22.15 16.06
C GLY A 106 -1.80 -21.93 16.66
N THR A 107 -2.04 -20.69 17.06
CA THR A 107 -3.30 -20.24 17.66
C THR A 107 -3.97 -19.18 16.79
N ALA A 108 -5.26 -18.93 17.04
CA ALA A 108 -6.00 -17.85 16.37
C ALA A 108 -5.36 -16.47 16.65
N GLU A 109 -4.82 -16.27 17.86
CA GLU A 109 -4.15 -15.04 18.26
C GLU A 109 -2.82 -14.84 17.47
N GLU A 110 -2.04 -15.89 17.31
CA GLU A 110 -0.82 -15.85 16.49
C GLU A 110 -1.14 -15.60 15.02
N LEU A 111 -2.24 -16.13 14.49
CA LEU A 111 -2.71 -15.82 13.15
C LEU A 111 -3.04 -14.34 13.00
N GLU A 112 -3.83 -13.78 13.90
CA GLU A 112 -4.18 -12.36 13.86
C GLU A 112 -2.95 -11.45 14.06
N HIS A 113 -1.98 -11.85 14.86
CA HIS A 113 -0.70 -11.14 14.96
C HIS A 113 0.05 -11.14 13.62
N ARG A 114 0.16 -12.28 12.95
CA ARG A 114 0.79 -12.39 11.62
C ARG A 114 0.07 -11.54 10.58
N VAL A 115 -1.26 -11.56 10.58
CA VAL A 115 -2.08 -10.75 9.68
C VAL A 115 -1.83 -9.26 9.88
N ARG A 116 -1.85 -8.80 11.13
CA ARG A 116 -1.55 -7.39 11.44
C ARG A 116 -0.15 -6.99 11.00
N HIS A 117 0.85 -7.82 11.31
CA HIS A 117 2.24 -7.55 10.94
C HIS A 117 2.42 -7.48 9.42
N ALA A 118 1.89 -8.45 8.67
CA ALA A 118 1.93 -8.46 7.21
C ALA A 118 1.22 -7.26 6.60
N SER A 119 0.06 -6.87 7.16
CA SER A 119 -0.71 -5.70 6.74
C SER A 119 0.08 -4.40 6.91
N VAL A 120 0.69 -4.20 8.08
CA VAL A 120 1.49 -3.00 8.37
C VAL A 120 2.73 -2.93 7.46
N ALA A 121 3.44 -4.05 7.30
CA ALA A 121 4.63 -4.13 6.46
C ALA A 121 4.30 -3.81 4.98
N ALA A 122 3.22 -4.39 4.44
CA ALA A 122 2.81 -4.13 3.06
C ALA A 122 2.39 -2.66 2.83
N ARG A 123 1.74 -2.04 3.79
CA ARG A 123 1.37 -0.62 3.72
C ARG A 123 2.59 0.28 3.77
N ALA A 124 3.53 0.02 4.68
CA ALA A 124 4.77 0.78 4.77
C ALA A 124 5.57 0.70 3.47
N ASP A 125 5.69 -0.50 2.90
CA ASP A 125 6.37 -0.73 1.62
C ASP A 125 5.70 0.05 0.47
N TYR A 126 4.36 -0.02 0.38
CA TYR A 126 3.61 0.75 -0.61
C TYR A 126 3.86 2.25 -0.52
N ILE A 127 3.92 2.79 0.71
CA ILE A 127 4.17 4.21 0.94
C ILE A 127 5.58 4.59 0.50
N VAL A 128 6.60 3.80 0.90
CA VAL A 128 7.98 4.02 0.50
C VAL A 128 8.10 4.02 -1.03
N GLN A 129 7.50 3.05 -1.71
CA GLN A 129 7.52 2.97 -3.17
C GLN A 129 6.73 4.09 -3.86
N SER A 130 5.71 4.63 -3.20
CA SER A 130 4.90 5.74 -3.72
C SER A 130 5.52 7.11 -3.44
N MET A 131 6.55 7.19 -2.61
CA MET A 131 7.26 8.44 -2.32
C MET A 131 8.00 8.97 -3.54
N PRO A 132 8.14 10.31 -3.68
CA PRO A 132 9.08 10.90 -4.61
C PRO A 132 10.48 10.31 -4.44
N ALA A 133 11.16 10.01 -5.55
CA ALA A 133 12.48 9.37 -5.55
C ALA A 133 13.49 10.04 -4.60
N PRO A 134 13.56 11.38 -4.48
CA PRO A 134 14.48 12.02 -3.54
C PRO A 134 14.22 11.73 -2.06
N LEU A 135 12.95 11.54 -1.67
CA LEU A 135 12.59 11.18 -0.29
C LEU A 135 12.90 9.71 -0.01
N ARG A 136 12.55 8.85 -0.97
CA ARG A 136 12.82 7.41 -0.90
C ARG A 136 14.32 7.13 -0.77
N ALA A 137 15.15 7.73 -1.62
CA ALA A 137 16.61 7.57 -1.57
C ALA A 137 17.20 7.95 -0.20
N ALA A 138 16.75 9.07 0.39
CA ALA A 138 17.19 9.48 1.72
C ALA A 138 16.80 8.47 2.81
N LEU A 139 15.57 7.93 2.75
CA LEU A 139 15.11 6.90 3.70
C LEU A 139 15.85 5.57 3.53
N GLU A 140 16.09 5.14 2.29
CA GLU A 140 16.83 3.90 2.00
C GLU A 140 18.25 3.95 2.57
N LEU A 141 18.97 5.07 2.39
CA LEU A 141 20.30 5.26 2.96
C LEU A 141 20.28 5.25 4.50
N ALA A 142 19.33 5.95 5.11
CA ALA A 142 19.25 6.02 6.56
C ALA A 142 18.86 4.66 7.19
N TYR A 143 17.90 3.94 6.61
CA TYR A 143 17.35 2.71 7.18
C TYR A 143 18.21 1.47 6.89
N PHE A 144 18.53 1.23 5.61
CA PHE A 144 19.22 0.00 5.21
C PHE A 144 20.75 0.10 5.35
N GLN A 145 21.30 1.28 5.08
CA GLN A 145 22.75 1.48 5.16
C GLN A 145 23.18 2.13 6.48
N ARG A 146 22.25 2.38 7.39
CA ARG A 146 22.49 3.02 8.70
C ARG A 146 23.29 4.32 8.60
N ARG A 147 23.09 5.08 7.50
CA ARG A 147 23.74 6.36 7.28
C ARG A 147 23.04 7.44 8.08
N ASP A 148 23.82 8.27 8.77
CA ASP A 148 23.29 9.50 9.34
C ASP A 148 22.93 10.50 8.21
N TYR A 149 22.29 11.61 8.56
CA TYR A 149 21.86 12.60 7.57
C TYR A 149 23.05 13.27 6.84
N ARG A 150 24.25 13.34 7.45
CA ARG A 150 25.46 13.89 6.84
C ARG A 150 26.00 12.96 5.77
N GLN A 151 26.11 11.69 6.11
CA GLN A 151 26.54 10.65 5.19
C GLN A 151 25.54 10.52 4.03
N ALA A 152 24.23 10.52 4.31
CA ALA A 152 23.21 10.49 3.29
C ALA A 152 23.27 11.73 2.38
N ALA A 153 23.58 12.91 2.91
CA ALA A 153 23.77 14.13 2.14
C ALA A 153 24.94 13.99 1.16
N ALA A 154 26.07 13.48 1.64
CA ALA A 154 27.26 13.24 0.81
C ALA A 154 27.00 12.21 -0.30
N ASP A 155 26.32 11.09 0.05
CA ASP A 155 26.03 10.01 -0.88
C ASP A 155 25.08 10.43 -2.01
N ILE A 156 24.14 11.36 -1.72
CA ILE A 156 23.13 11.85 -2.69
C ILE A 156 23.61 13.15 -3.39
N GLY A 157 24.67 13.80 -2.90
CA GLY A 157 25.17 15.07 -3.44
C GLY A 157 24.27 16.28 -3.12
N ILE A 158 23.70 16.35 -1.93
CA ILE A 158 22.84 17.44 -1.44
C ILE A 158 23.39 18.06 -0.16
N THR A 159 22.80 19.17 0.27
CA THR A 159 23.16 19.78 1.56
C THR A 159 22.66 18.96 2.75
N GLU A 160 23.32 19.02 3.89
CA GLU A 160 22.90 18.36 5.12
C GLU A 160 21.49 18.80 5.57
N GLU A 161 21.17 20.07 5.39
CA GLU A 161 19.86 20.61 5.70
C GLU A 161 18.75 19.98 4.83
N GLU A 162 19.00 19.84 3.55
CA GLU A 162 18.09 19.20 2.61
C GLU A 162 17.94 17.69 2.92
N ALA A 163 19.02 16.98 3.26
CA ALA A 163 18.95 15.58 3.67
C ALA A 163 18.10 15.41 4.93
N ARG A 164 18.31 16.28 5.92
CA ARG A 164 17.52 16.28 7.17
C ARG A 164 16.05 16.57 6.91
N ARG A 165 15.73 17.52 6.02
CA ARG A 165 14.38 17.83 5.60
C ARG A 165 13.71 16.64 4.91
N ARG A 166 14.38 15.97 3.98
CA ARG A 166 13.86 14.79 3.25
C ARG A 166 13.61 13.63 4.19
N LEU A 167 14.53 13.32 5.10
CA LEU A 167 14.34 12.28 6.11
C LEU A 167 13.14 12.56 7.00
N ARG A 168 12.99 13.78 7.48
CA ARG A 168 11.84 14.18 8.30
C ARG A 168 10.51 14.01 7.56
N LEU A 169 10.42 14.49 6.32
CA LEU A 169 9.22 14.34 5.50
C LEU A 169 8.90 12.88 5.21
N GLY A 170 9.90 12.08 4.85
CA GLY A 170 9.71 10.64 4.61
C GLY A 170 9.21 9.89 5.84
N LEU A 171 9.79 10.16 7.02
CA LEU A 171 9.32 9.58 8.29
C LEU A 171 7.91 10.04 8.65
N GLN A 172 7.58 11.30 8.38
CA GLN A 172 6.24 11.85 8.62
C GLN A 172 5.18 11.16 7.74
N LEU A 173 5.49 10.88 6.48
CA LEU A 173 4.61 10.11 5.61
C LEU A 173 4.41 8.67 6.09
N LEU A 174 5.44 8.03 6.63
CA LEU A 174 5.34 6.68 7.21
C LEU A 174 4.50 6.69 8.50
N SER A 175 4.66 7.68 9.38
CA SER A 175 3.90 7.76 10.63
C SER A 175 2.40 8.00 10.38
N THR A 176 2.04 8.93 9.50
CA THR A 176 0.63 9.18 9.15
C THR A 176 -0.08 7.96 8.57
N ALA A 177 0.68 7.12 7.87
CA ALA A 177 0.15 5.87 7.34
C ALA A 177 -0.01 4.79 8.42
N HIS A 178 0.86 4.79 9.43
CA HIS A 178 0.74 3.90 10.58
C HIS A 178 -0.51 4.26 11.41
N ASP A 179 -0.71 5.55 11.68
CA ASP A 179 -1.86 6.04 12.44
C ASP A 179 -3.19 5.79 11.73
N ALA A 180 -3.23 5.95 10.41
CA ALA A 180 -4.41 5.60 9.60
C ALA A 180 -4.71 4.08 9.57
N ALA A 181 -3.77 3.24 10.00
CA ALA A 181 -3.92 1.78 10.07
C ALA A 181 -4.43 1.28 11.42
N SER A 182 -4.48 2.15 12.45
CA SER A 182 -5.03 1.84 13.78
C SER A 182 -6.44 2.42 13.91
N PRO A 183 -7.51 1.71 13.52
CA PRO A 183 -8.87 2.13 13.84
C PRO A 183 -9.10 1.87 15.32
N GLY A 184 -9.00 2.90 16.16
CA GLY A 184 -9.43 2.80 17.55
C GLY A 184 -8.47 3.27 18.65
N ALA A 185 -7.73 4.35 18.45
CA ALA A 185 -7.31 5.14 19.60
C ALA A 185 -8.48 6.10 19.93
N PRO A 186 -9.13 5.99 21.12
CA PRO A 186 -10.11 6.99 21.52
C PRO A 186 -9.41 8.36 21.63
N PRO A 187 -10.11 9.47 21.31
CA PRO A 187 -9.56 10.79 21.50
C PRO A 187 -9.21 10.95 22.97
N GLY A 188 -7.94 11.28 23.24
CA GLY A 188 -7.41 11.42 24.60
C GLY A 188 -8.28 12.37 25.41
N TYR A 189 -8.73 11.88 26.55
CA TYR A 189 -9.28 12.69 27.62
C TYR A 189 -8.19 13.69 28.06
N GLY A 190 -8.29 14.91 27.58
CA GLY A 190 -7.62 16.05 28.18
C GLY A 190 -8.25 16.29 29.56
N GLY A 191 -7.60 15.78 30.61
CA GLY A 191 -7.96 16.07 31.96
C GLY A 191 -7.65 17.55 32.27
N ALA A 192 -8.70 18.31 32.54
CA ALA A 192 -8.61 19.56 33.25
C ALA A 192 -8.51 19.24 34.75
N ALA A 193 -7.49 19.77 35.38
CA ALA A 193 -7.49 20.23 36.79
C ALA A 193 -6.29 21.14 36.97
#